data_7ea6ea97b24480849aee31b6934ccfbc
#
_entry.id   7ea6ea97b24480849aee31b6934ccfbc
#
_cell.length_a   1.000
_cell.length_b   1.000
_cell.length_c   1.000
_cell.angle_alpha   90.00
_cell.angle_beta   90.00
_cell.angle_gamma   90.00
#
_symmetry.space_group_name_H-M   'P 1'
#
loop_
_entity.id
_entity.type
_entity.pdbx_description
1 polymer ?
#
loop_
_entity_poly.entity_id
_entity_poly.type
_entity_poly.pdbx_seq_one_letter_code
_entity_poly.pdbx_strand_id
1 'polypeptide(L)'
;QAAEDRGMPVILDLHNFARYSFDGGKTYTLIGESSNLTAEHLADVWRKLAREFKDYNNIWGYDIMNEPYSMHPSAPWVNIAQVVINAIREVDTETPIIVCGDSFSSARFWVEYSDNLRTLVDPSDNLIFQAHLYFDKDYSGQYLNSYDADGVTANTGVERAKYFVEWLKRYNKRGLLGEYGVPDDDPRWLETLENLLIYLRDNGVPGTYWSAGPRWGDYKLAVQPSNNYTVDRPQMSV
;
A
#
# COMPACT_ATOMS: atom_id res chain seq x y z
N GLN A 1 11.75 15.74 9.73
CA GLN A 1 12.73 16.07 10.81
C GLN A 1 12.72 15.04 11.95
N ALA A 2 11.61 14.81 12.69
CA ALA A 2 11.60 13.91 13.85
C ALA A 2 11.93 12.44 13.53
N ALA A 3 11.57 11.95 12.36
CA ALA A 3 11.94 10.62 11.86
C ALA A 3 13.41 10.60 11.41
N GLU A 4 13.86 11.64 10.73
CA GLU A 4 15.24 11.81 10.28
C GLU A 4 16.21 11.81 11.48
N ASP A 5 15.90 12.59 12.53
CA ASP A 5 16.69 12.65 13.78
C ASP A 5 16.84 11.28 14.47
N ARG A 6 15.99 10.31 14.10
CA ARG A 6 16.00 8.93 14.63
C ARG A 6 16.47 7.88 13.62
N GLY A 7 16.90 8.32 12.42
CA GLY A 7 17.31 7.41 11.34
C GLY A 7 16.16 6.53 10.83
N MET A 8 14.91 6.96 10.98
CA MET A 8 13.74 6.19 10.53
C MET A 8 13.43 6.49 9.07
N PRO A 9 13.36 5.48 8.19
CA PRO A 9 12.89 5.67 6.82
C PRO A 9 11.39 6.02 6.81
N VAL A 10 10.99 6.84 5.86
CA VAL A 10 9.61 7.34 5.71
C VAL A 10 9.12 7.13 4.29
N ILE A 11 7.95 6.54 4.15
CA ILE A 11 7.16 6.57 2.91
C ILE A 11 6.14 7.69 3.04
N LEU A 12 6.08 8.57 2.05
CA LEU A 12 5.00 9.55 1.95
C LEU A 12 3.85 8.93 1.16
N ASP A 13 2.74 8.70 1.80
CA ASP A 13 1.55 8.09 1.22
C ASP A 13 0.41 9.10 1.08
N LEU A 14 -0.23 9.16 -0.08
CA LEU A 14 -1.48 9.88 -0.30
C LEU A 14 -2.66 8.92 -0.14
N HIS A 15 -3.19 8.84 1.09
CA HIS A 15 -4.17 7.85 1.51
C HIS A 15 -5.61 8.28 1.23
N ASN A 16 -6.05 8.31 -0.04
CA ASN A 16 -7.40 8.76 -0.37
C ASN A 16 -8.13 8.04 -1.52
N PHE A 17 -7.68 6.84 -1.92
CA PHE A 17 -8.43 5.95 -2.82
C PHE A 17 -8.73 6.54 -4.21
N ALA A 18 -7.91 7.46 -4.70
CA ALA A 18 -8.12 8.23 -5.92
C ALA A 18 -9.40 9.11 -5.92
N ARG A 19 -9.83 9.56 -4.73
CA ARG A 19 -11.05 10.37 -4.55
C ARG A 19 -10.76 11.63 -3.74
N TYR A 20 -11.56 12.66 -3.97
CA TYR A 20 -11.51 13.90 -3.21
C TYR A 20 -12.91 14.42 -2.91
N SER A 21 -13.08 15.02 -1.74
CA SER A 21 -14.32 15.65 -1.33
C SER A 21 -14.16 17.17 -1.34
N PHE A 22 -15.02 17.86 -2.07
CA PHE A 22 -15.07 19.33 -2.10
C PHE A 22 -16.04 19.92 -1.08
N ASP A 23 -16.81 19.07 -0.38
CA ASP A 23 -17.92 19.47 0.50
C ASP A 23 -17.77 18.96 1.95
N GLY A 24 -16.51 18.69 2.35
CA GLY A 24 -16.22 18.25 3.71
C GLY A 24 -16.58 16.80 4.00
N GLY A 25 -16.49 15.92 3.01
CA GLY A 25 -16.71 14.47 3.16
C GLY A 25 -18.14 14.00 2.92
N LYS A 26 -19.02 14.85 2.39
CA LYS A 26 -20.41 14.46 2.09
C LYS A 26 -20.51 13.73 0.76
N THR A 27 -19.74 14.16 -0.25
CA THR A 27 -19.62 13.50 -1.55
C THR A 27 -18.15 13.36 -1.94
N TYR A 28 -17.85 12.37 -2.77
CA TYR A 28 -16.51 12.13 -3.27
C TYR A 28 -16.52 12.12 -4.80
N THR A 29 -15.58 12.86 -5.38
CA THR A 29 -15.31 12.87 -6.82
C THR A 29 -14.11 11.99 -7.10
N LEU A 30 -14.21 11.12 -8.09
CA LEU A 30 -13.12 10.28 -8.56
C LEU A 30 -12.17 11.08 -9.47
N ILE A 31 -10.87 10.85 -9.34
CA ILE A 31 -9.88 11.49 -10.22
C ILE A 31 -10.14 11.09 -11.67
N GLY A 32 -10.26 12.06 -12.56
CA GLY A 32 -10.52 11.86 -13.99
C GLY A 32 -11.99 11.71 -14.36
N GLU A 33 -12.91 11.71 -13.40
CA GLU A 33 -14.34 11.69 -13.66
C GLU A 33 -14.86 13.04 -14.18
N SER A 34 -14.25 14.13 -13.74
CA SER A 34 -14.66 15.48 -14.12
C SER A 34 -13.47 16.41 -14.33
N SER A 35 -13.71 17.56 -14.98
CA SER A 35 -12.69 18.60 -15.14
C SER A 35 -12.25 19.25 -13.82
N ASN A 36 -13.01 19.07 -12.74
CA ASN A 36 -12.69 19.64 -11.43
C ASN A 36 -11.65 18.82 -10.66
N LEU A 37 -11.45 17.55 -11.01
CA LEU A 37 -10.46 16.68 -10.39
C LEU A 37 -9.83 15.77 -11.45
N THR A 38 -8.69 16.19 -11.96
CA THR A 38 -7.98 15.51 -13.07
C THR A 38 -6.68 14.87 -12.61
N ALA A 39 -6.06 14.04 -13.45
CA ALA A 39 -4.73 13.50 -13.21
C ALA A 39 -3.68 14.62 -13.01
N GLU A 40 -3.82 15.76 -13.71
CA GLU A 40 -2.92 16.90 -13.58
C GLU A 40 -3.01 17.58 -12.20
N HIS A 41 -4.17 17.56 -11.56
CA HIS A 41 -4.29 18.07 -10.18
C HIS A 41 -3.51 17.16 -9.19
N LEU A 42 -3.58 15.85 -9.36
CA LEU A 42 -2.78 14.92 -8.56
C LEU A 42 -1.28 15.07 -8.86
N ALA A 43 -0.93 15.22 -10.13
CA ALA A 43 0.45 15.47 -10.57
C ALA A 43 1.03 16.75 -9.96
N ASP A 44 0.24 17.82 -9.89
CA ASP A 44 0.67 19.08 -9.27
C ASP A 44 0.90 18.94 -7.77
N VAL A 45 0.06 18.18 -7.07
CA VAL A 45 0.29 17.83 -5.64
C VAL A 45 1.62 17.12 -5.48
N TRP A 46 1.87 16.08 -6.27
CA TRP A 46 3.10 15.30 -6.15
C TRP A 46 4.35 16.06 -6.60
N ARG A 47 4.25 16.91 -7.61
CA ARG A 47 5.35 17.81 -8.00
C ARG A 47 5.76 18.74 -6.86
N LYS A 48 4.78 19.25 -6.09
CA LYS A 48 5.03 20.09 -4.91
C LYS A 48 5.63 19.30 -3.77
N LEU A 49 5.08 18.12 -3.46
CA LEU A 49 5.61 17.24 -2.41
C LEU A 49 7.03 16.77 -2.73
N ALA A 50 7.27 16.29 -3.95
CA ALA A 50 8.60 15.86 -4.36
C ALA A 50 9.62 17.02 -4.28
N ARG A 51 9.25 18.24 -4.67
CA ARG A 51 10.13 19.41 -4.53
C ARG A 51 10.47 19.72 -3.09
N GLU A 52 9.53 19.56 -2.17
CA GLU A 52 9.71 19.83 -0.75
C GLU A 52 10.57 18.75 -0.07
N PHE A 53 10.40 17.48 -0.45
CA PHE A 53 10.95 16.35 0.31
C PHE A 53 12.17 15.67 -0.32
N LYS A 54 12.55 15.97 -1.57
CA LYS A 54 13.65 15.29 -2.28
C LYS A 54 15.03 15.41 -1.58
N ASP A 55 15.24 16.43 -0.78
CA ASP A 55 16.51 16.69 -0.11
C ASP A 55 16.58 16.02 1.30
N TYR A 56 15.54 15.29 1.71
CA TYR A 56 15.53 14.53 2.97
C TYR A 56 16.03 13.11 2.75
N ASN A 57 17.15 12.76 3.36
CA ASN A 57 17.82 11.48 3.18
C ASN A 57 17.06 10.26 3.71
N ASN A 58 16.04 10.47 4.53
CA ASN A 58 15.23 9.41 5.12
C ASN A 58 13.91 9.15 4.38
N ILE A 59 13.62 9.85 3.28
CA ILE A 59 12.48 9.51 2.42
C ILE A 59 12.83 8.25 1.63
N TRP A 60 12.12 7.15 1.95
CA TRP A 60 12.30 5.86 1.30
C TRP A 60 11.54 5.75 -0.02
N GLY A 61 10.43 6.48 -0.16
CA GLY A 61 9.64 6.51 -1.38
C GLY A 61 8.41 7.40 -1.30
N TYR A 62 7.86 7.70 -2.48
CA TYR A 62 6.59 8.40 -2.67
C TYR A 62 5.53 7.39 -3.10
N ASP A 63 4.59 7.07 -2.21
CA ASP A 63 3.42 6.26 -2.54
C ASP A 63 2.33 7.16 -3.11
N ILE A 64 2.20 7.14 -4.42
CA ILE A 64 1.48 8.17 -5.15
C ILE A 64 -0.03 8.15 -4.97
N MET A 65 -0.59 7.02 -4.50
CA MET A 65 -2.01 6.88 -4.20
C MET A 65 -2.28 5.56 -3.51
N ASN A 66 -2.82 5.61 -2.29
CA ASN A 66 -3.34 4.42 -1.63
C ASN A 66 -4.60 3.89 -2.33
N GLU A 67 -4.64 2.60 -2.61
CA GLU A 67 -5.81 1.80 -2.98
C GLU A 67 -6.78 2.44 -4.00
N PRO A 68 -6.33 2.84 -5.19
CA PRO A 68 -7.28 3.24 -6.22
C PRO A 68 -8.23 2.07 -6.56
N TYR A 69 -9.52 2.36 -6.71
CA TYR A 69 -10.51 1.34 -7.08
C TYR A 69 -11.66 1.94 -7.88
N SER A 70 -12.32 1.08 -8.68
CA SER A 70 -13.46 1.47 -9.53
C SER A 70 -13.20 2.74 -10.34
N MET A 71 -12.03 2.81 -10.97
CA MET A 71 -11.62 3.96 -11.75
C MET A 71 -12.54 4.16 -12.96
N HIS A 72 -12.69 5.42 -13.38
CA HIS A 72 -13.53 5.71 -14.55
C HIS A 72 -12.90 5.10 -15.83
N PRO A 73 -13.67 4.44 -16.71
CA PRO A 73 -13.12 3.79 -17.91
C PRO A 73 -12.30 4.71 -18.83
N SER A 74 -12.65 6.00 -18.89
CA SER A 74 -11.88 7.00 -19.67
C SER A 74 -10.62 7.52 -18.96
N ALA A 75 -10.45 7.20 -17.68
CA ALA A 75 -9.32 7.61 -16.87
C ALA A 75 -8.82 6.43 -16.01
N PRO A 76 -8.31 5.35 -16.63
CA PRO A 76 -7.81 4.20 -15.90
C PRO A 76 -6.60 4.58 -15.07
N TRP A 77 -6.44 3.88 -13.94
CA TRP A 77 -5.38 4.20 -12.96
C TRP A 77 -3.98 4.24 -13.58
N VAL A 78 -3.65 3.32 -14.47
CA VAL A 78 -2.34 3.29 -15.13
C VAL A 78 -2.01 4.60 -15.86
N ASN A 79 -2.99 5.25 -16.48
CA ASN A 79 -2.77 6.52 -17.17
C ASN A 79 -2.57 7.67 -16.17
N ILE A 80 -3.33 7.70 -15.10
CA ILE A 80 -3.18 8.69 -14.02
C ILE A 80 -1.81 8.55 -13.36
N ALA A 81 -1.42 7.32 -13.01
CA ALA A 81 -0.12 7.03 -12.41
C ALA A 81 1.04 7.50 -13.32
N GLN A 82 0.95 7.29 -14.64
CA GLN A 82 1.98 7.74 -15.57
C GLN A 82 2.13 9.27 -15.58
N VAL A 83 1.02 10.02 -15.52
CA VAL A 83 1.05 11.49 -15.45
C VAL A 83 1.75 11.94 -14.17
N VAL A 84 1.46 11.29 -13.04
CA VAL A 84 2.09 11.60 -11.75
C VAL A 84 3.58 11.26 -11.74
N ILE A 85 3.97 10.09 -12.26
CA ILE A 85 5.39 9.70 -12.39
C ILE A 85 6.16 10.76 -13.17
N ASN A 86 5.64 11.16 -14.32
CA ASN A 86 6.29 12.18 -15.15
C ASN A 86 6.47 13.49 -14.37
N ALA A 87 5.46 13.94 -13.63
CA ALA A 87 5.50 15.17 -12.87
C ALA A 87 6.50 15.14 -11.69
N ILE A 88 6.63 13.99 -11.01
CA ILE A 88 7.65 13.81 -9.98
C ILE A 88 9.04 13.88 -10.61
N ARG A 89 9.26 13.22 -11.74
CA ARG A 89 10.57 13.18 -12.41
C ARG A 89 11.04 14.51 -13.00
N GLU A 90 10.14 15.47 -13.14
CA GLU A 90 10.53 16.87 -13.44
C GLU A 90 11.37 17.51 -12.32
N VAL A 91 11.26 17.04 -11.09
CA VAL A 91 11.84 17.68 -9.90
C VAL A 91 12.69 16.75 -9.03
N ASP A 92 12.46 15.44 -9.09
CA ASP A 92 13.17 14.43 -8.32
C ASP A 92 13.40 13.17 -9.18
N THR A 93 14.64 12.89 -9.49
CA THR A 93 15.06 11.75 -10.31
C THR A 93 15.60 10.57 -9.51
N GLU A 94 15.66 10.67 -8.17
CA GLU A 94 16.35 9.70 -7.32
C GLU A 94 15.40 8.91 -6.43
N THR A 95 14.44 9.58 -5.77
CA THR A 95 13.54 8.92 -4.82
C THR A 95 12.67 7.87 -5.50
N PRO A 96 12.54 6.65 -4.94
CA PRO A 96 11.64 5.64 -5.47
C PRO A 96 10.20 6.13 -5.53
N ILE A 97 9.49 5.79 -6.60
CA ILE A 97 8.04 6.00 -6.72
C ILE A 97 7.34 4.67 -6.49
N ILE A 98 6.41 4.66 -5.54
CA ILE A 98 5.61 3.51 -5.16
C ILE A 98 4.24 3.64 -5.82
N VAL A 99 3.80 2.57 -6.46
CA VAL A 99 2.54 2.54 -7.21
C VAL A 99 1.67 1.40 -6.72
N CYS A 100 0.58 1.72 -6.05
CA CYS A 100 -0.48 0.78 -5.70
C CYS A 100 -1.18 0.23 -6.95
N GLY A 101 -1.65 -1.01 -6.86
CA GLY A 101 -2.52 -1.61 -7.86
C GLY A 101 -3.92 -1.01 -7.89
N ASP A 102 -4.67 -1.26 -8.97
CA ASP A 102 -6.11 -1.01 -9.02
C ASP A 102 -6.87 -2.02 -8.13
N SER A 103 -8.16 -1.79 -7.90
CA SER A 103 -9.02 -2.65 -7.09
C SER A 103 -8.47 -2.90 -5.67
N PHE A 104 -8.25 -1.79 -4.93
CA PHE A 104 -7.73 -1.80 -3.56
C PHE A 104 -6.32 -2.42 -3.44
N SER A 105 -5.54 -2.35 -4.51
CA SER A 105 -4.18 -2.89 -4.55
C SER A 105 -4.05 -4.38 -4.17
N SER A 106 -5.09 -5.17 -4.36
CA SER A 106 -5.16 -6.54 -3.87
C SER A 106 -4.10 -7.45 -4.46
N ALA A 107 -3.23 -8.03 -3.62
CA ALA A 107 -2.23 -8.99 -4.03
C ALA A 107 -2.85 -10.23 -4.68
N ARG A 108 -4.01 -10.69 -4.18
CA ARG A 108 -4.74 -11.86 -4.69
C ARG A 108 -5.25 -11.65 -6.11
N PHE A 109 -5.70 -10.43 -6.41
CA PHE A 109 -6.30 -10.10 -7.70
C PHE A 109 -5.37 -9.25 -8.58
N TRP A 110 -4.08 -9.20 -8.25
CA TRP A 110 -3.10 -8.34 -8.92
C TRP A 110 -3.07 -8.54 -10.44
N VAL A 111 -3.03 -9.78 -10.89
CA VAL A 111 -2.97 -10.08 -12.33
C VAL A 111 -4.26 -9.70 -13.05
N GLU A 112 -5.41 -9.77 -12.37
CA GLU A 112 -6.71 -9.44 -12.97
C GLU A 112 -6.90 -7.93 -13.17
N TYR A 113 -6.51 -7.13 -12.18
CA TYR A 113 -6.82 -5.69 -12.17
C TYR A 113 -5.62 -4.78 -12.42
N SER A 114 -4.40 -5.24 -12.16
CA SER A 114 -3.20 -4.39 -12.12
C SER A 114 -2.10 -4.81 -13.09
N ASP A 115 -2.30 -5.86 -13.92
CA ASP A 115 -1.29 -6.33 -14.88
C ASP A 115 -0.82 -5.23 -15.86
N ASN A 116 -1.72 -4.30 -16.20
CA ASN A 116 -1.42 -3.17 -17.07
C ASN A 116 -0.36 -2.21 -16.49
N LEU A 117 -0.13 -2.21 -15.19
CA LEU A 117 0.90 -1.36 -14.55
C LEU A 117 2.32 -1.71 -15.02
N ARG A 118 2.54 -2.90 -15.57
CA ARG A 118 3.84 -3.27 -16.18
C ARG A 118 4.25 -2.34 -17.33
N THR A 119 3.30 -1.60 -17.91
CA THR A 119 3.53 -0.67 -19.01
C THR A 119 3.99 0.71 -18.56
N LEU A 120 3.97 0.99 -17.26
CA LEU A 120 4.47 2.26 -16.73
C LEU A 120 5.94 2.44 -17.04
N VAL A 121 6.29 3.66 -17.43
CA VAL A 121 7.64 4.08 -17.76
C VAL A 121 8.10 5.12 -16.75
N ASP A 122 9.24 4.84 -16.13
CA ASP A 122 9.96 5.79 -15.29
C ASP A 122 11.36 6.03 -15.90
N PRO A 123 11.70 7.27 -16.28
CA PRO A 123 13.02 7.57 -16.82
C PRO A 123 14.19 7.21 -15.88
N SER A 124 13.92 7.16 -14.57
CA SER A 124 14.91 6.81 -13.55
C SER A 124 14.97 5.31 -13.24
N ASP A 125 14.11 4.49 -13.86
CA ASP A 125 13.98 3.05 -13.60
C ASP A 125 13.88 2.71 -12.10
N ASN A 126 13.10 3.51 -11.34
CA ASN A 126 13.03 3.43 -9.89
C ASN A 126 11.59 3.31 -9.37
N LEU A 127 10.77 2.47 -10.03
CA LEU A 127 9.43 2.13 -9.56
C LEU A 127 9.45 0.96 -8.59
N ILE A 128 8.57 1.02 -7.61
CA ILE A 128 8.21 -0.08 -6.71
C ILE A 128 6.69 -0.27 -6.84
N PHE A 129 6.24 -1.50 -7.14
CA PHE A 129 4.83 -1.82 -7.18
C PHE A 129 4.37 -2.25 -5.80
N GLN A 130 3.23 -1.75 -5.34
CA GLN A 130 2.72 -2.02 -4.01
C GLN A 130 1.42 -2.78 -4.07
N ALA A 131 1.34 -3.86 -3.29
CA ALA A 131 0.11 -4.62 -3.09
C ALA A 131 -0.28 -4.67 -1.62
N HIS A 132 -1.57 -4.91 -1.35
CA HIS A 132 -2.14 -5.11 -0.02
C HIS A 132 -2.71 -6.52 0.12
N LEU A 133 -2.67 -7.08 1.33
CA LEU A 133 -3.14 -8.42 1.58
C LEU A 133 -3.72 -8.56 2.98
N TYR A 134 -5.00 -8.95 3.05
CA TYR A 134 -5.67 -9.35 4.27
C TYR A 134 -6.16 -10.79 4.16
N PHE A 135 -6.32 -11.48 5.32
CA PHE A 135 -6.58 -12.93 5.34
C PHE A 135 -8.05 -13.28 5.50
N ASP A 136 -8.90 -12.30 5.87
CA ASP A 136 -10.34 -12.47 5.96
C ASP A 136 -10.99 -12.83 4.62
N LYS A 137 -12.19 -13.38 4.66
CA LYS A 137 -12.85 -14.00 3.49
C LYS A 137 -13.09 -13.02 2.34
N ASP A 138 -13.39 -11.77 2.65
CA ASP A 138 -13.68 -10.72 1.68
C ASP A 138 -12.49 -9.80 1.37
N TYR A 139 -11.30 -10.10 1.92
CA TYR A 139 -10.04 -9.38 1.70
C TYR A 139 -10.03 -7.95 2.24
N SER A 140 -10.98 -7.58 3.09
CA SER A 140 -11.20 -6.20 3.52
C SER A 140 -10.32 -5.75 4.68
N GLY A 141 -9.72 -6.69 5.42
CA GLY A 141 -8.99 -6.40 6.67
C GLY A 141 -9.91 -6.04 7.85
N GLN A 142 -11.23 -6.22 7.72
CA GLN A 142 -12.17 -5.96 8.81
C GLN A 142 -12.27 -7.11 9.81
N TYR A 143 -12.00 -8.35 9.37
CA TYR A 143 -12.04 -9.56 10.21
C TYR A 143 -13.33 -9.66 11.04
N LEU A 144 -14.47 -9.59 10.37
CA LEU A 144 -15.79 -9.63 11.00
C LEU A 144 -16.16 -11.03 11.50
N ASN A 145 -15.53 -12.05 10.95
CA ASN A 145 -15.78 -13.44 11.29
C ASN A 145 -14.56 -14.07 11.99
N SER A 146 -14.76 -15.26 12.56
CA SER A 146 -13.66 -16.06 13.12
C SER A 146 -12.78 -16.67 12.03
N TYR A 147 -11.58 -17.09 12.41
CA TYR A 147 -10.63 -17.81 11.56
C TYR A 147 -11.27 -18.96 10.76
N ASP A 148 -12.06 -19.80 11.45
CA ASP A 148 -12.75 -20.96 10.83
C ASP A 148 -13.88 -20.53 9.88
N ALA A 149 -14.67 -19.51 10.27
CA ALA A 149 -15.79 -19.02 9.46
C ALA A 149 -15.32 -18.35 8.16
N ASP A 150 -14.14 -17.73 8.16
CA ASP A 150 -13.51 -17.19 6.96
C ASP A 150 -12.79 -18.25 6.12
N GLY A 151 -12.68 -19.50 6.63
CA GLY A 151 -12.03 -20.59 5.93
C GLY A 151 -10.53 -20.41 5.76
N VAL A 152 -9.90 -19.69 6.68
CA VAL A 152 -8.48 -19.39 6.65
C VAL A 152 -7.65 -20.61 7.05
N THR A 153 -6.50 -20.76 6.44
CA THR A 153 -5.49 -21.77 6.75
C THR A 153 -4.14 -21.10 7.00
N ALA A 154 -3.22 -21.82 7.60
CA ALA A 154 -1.85 -21.33 7.82
C ALA A 154 -1.15 -20.85 6.53
N ASN A 155 -1.60 -21.28 5.35
CA ASN A 155 -1.03 -20.92 4.05
C ASN A 155 -1.82 -19.82 3.30
N THR A 156 -2.94 -19.36 3.82
CA THR A 156 -3.79 -18.38 3.11
C THR A 156 -3.03 -17.13 2.66
N GLY A 157 -2.14 -16.60 3.50
CA GLY A 157 -1.30 -15.45 3.16
C GLY A 157 -0.39 -15.74 1.97
N VAL A 158 0.31 -16.87 1.99
CA VAL A 158 1.21 -17.29 0.90
C VAL A 158 0.42 -17.50 -0.40
N GLU A 159 -0.71 -18.20 -0.34
CA GLU A 159 -1.56 -18.47 -1.51
C GLU A 159 -2.08 -17.18 -2.17
N ARG A 160 -2.37 -16.16 -1.38
CA ARG A 160 -2.81 -14.86 -1.88
C ARG A 160 -1.66 -14.03 -2.42
N ALA A 161 -0.51 -13.99 -1.71
CA ALA A 161 0.65 -13.19 -2.09
C ALA A 161 1.32 -13.65 -3.38
N LYS A 162 1.29 -14.96 -3.68
CA LYS A 162 2.01 -15.53 -4.84
C LYS A 162 1.62 -14.89 -6.17
N TYR A 163 0.39 -14.45 -6.36
CA TYR A 163 -0.04 -13.82 -7.61
C TYR A 163 0.72 -12.53 -7.88
N PHE A 164 0.92 -11.72 -6.85
CA PHE A 164 1.74 -10.50 -6.92
C PHE A 164 3.23 -10.82 -7.06
N VAL A 165 3.76 -11.71 -6.21
CA VAL A 165 5.19 -12.08 -6.22
C VAL A 165 5.62 -12.71 -7.54
N GLU A 166 4.80 -13.62 -8.10
CA GLU A 166 5.08 -14.23 -9.41
C GLU A 166 5.02 -13.21 -10.54
N TRP A 167 4.12 -12.22 -10.45
CA TRP A 167 4.06 -11.11 -11.41
C TRP A 167 5.33 -10.26 -11.34
N LEU A 168 5.81 -9.90 -10.14
CA LEU A 168 7.08 -9.19 -9.96
C LEU A 168 8.24 -9.92 -10.62
N LYS A 169 8.36 -11.22 -10.36
CA LYS A 169 9.41 -12.07 -10.96
C LYS A 169 9.31 -12.14 -12.48
N ARG A 170 8.10 -12.36 -12.99
CA ARG A 170 7.84 -12.48 -14.44
C ARG A 170 8.28 -11.24 -15.21
N TYR A 171 8.05 -10.08 -14.66
CA TYR A 171 8.32 -8.79 -15.32
C TYR A 171 9.58 -8.09 -14.80
N ASN A 172 10.37 -8.76 -13.95
CA ASN A 172 11.57 -8.21 -13.31
C ASN A 172 11.26 -6.85 -12.64
N LYS A 173 10.23 -6.80 -11.81
CA LYS A 173 9.78 -5.59 -11.10
C LYS A 173 10.13 -5.69 -9.61
N ARG A 174 10.35 -4.53 -8.99
CA ARG A 174 10.50 -4.39 -7.54
C ARG A 174 9.11 -4.28 -6.91
N GLY A 175 8.92 -4.89 -5.74
CA GLY A 175 7.64 -4.89 -5.04
C GLY A 175 7.74 -4.57 -3.55
N LEU A 176 6.60 -4.16 -3.00
CA LEU A 176 6.35 -3.92 -1.58
C LEU A 176 4.97 -4.52 -1.24
N LEU A 177 4.87 -5.28 -0.17
CA LEU A 177 3.57 -5.57 0.43
C LEU A 177 3.26 -4.46 1.45
N GLY A 178 2.58 -3.41 0.99
CA GLY A 178 2.41 -2.16 1.73
C GLY A 178 1.43 -2.23 2.89
N GLU A 179 0.48 -3.17 2.83
CA GLU A 179 -0.42 -3.42 3.94
C GLU A 179 -0.66 -4.92 4.11
N TYR A 180 -0.55 -5.36 5.33
CA TYR A 180 -1.02 -6.65 5.85
C TYR A 180 -1.18 -6.54 7.37
N GLY A 181 -2.07 -7.31 7.95
CA GLY A 181 -2.27 -7.31 9.38
C GLY A 181 -3.23 -8.42 9.80
N VAL A 182 -3.14 -8.83 11.06
CA VAL A 182 -3.98 -9.87 11.64
C VAL A 182 -4.51 -9.46 13.02
N PRO A 183 -5.70 -9.95 13.42
CA PRO A 183 -6.16 -9.83 14.81
C PRO A 183 -5.28 -10.68 15.75
N ASP A 184 -5.41 -10.43 17.06
CA ASP A 184 -4.71 -11.18 18.12
C ASP A 184 -5.65 -12.08 18.97
N ASP A 185 -6.88 -12.25 18.52
CA ASP A 185 -7.92 -13.00 19.23
C ASP A 185 -7.86 -14.55 19.00
N ASP A 186 -7.09 -15.00 18.00
CA ASP A 186 -6.84 -16.40 17.72
C ASP A 186 -5.37 -16.60 17.31
N PRO A 187 -4.59 -17.46 18.01
CA PRO A 187 -3.16 -17.64 17.72
C PRO A 187 -2.86 -18.17 16.31
N ARG A 188 -3.83 -18.78 15.63
CA ARG A 188 -3.67 -19.25 14.25
C ARG A 188 -3.47 -18.11 13.25
N TRP A 189 -3.94 -16.91 13.56
CA TRP A 189 -3.64 -15.71 12.76
C TRP A 189 -2.15 -15.42 12.74
N LEU A 190 -1.45 -15.63 13.87
CA LEU A 190 0.00 -15.38 13.96
C LEU A 190 0.78 -16.37 13.09
N GLU A 191 0.39 -17.68 13.11
CA GLU A 191 0.98 -18.69 12.23
C GLU A 191 0.80 -18.34 10.74
N THR A 192 -0.41 -17.88 10.36
CA THR A 192 -0.68 -17.45 8.98
C THR A 192 0.18 -16.23 8.59
N LEU A 193 0.36 -15.29 9.51
CA LEU A 193 1.23 -14.14 9.31
C LEU A 193 2.69 -14.55 9.18
N GLU A 194 3.19 -15.41 10.08
CA GLU A 194 4.58 -15.90 10.04
C GLU A 194 4.91 -16.57 8.71
N ASN A 195 4.04 -17.45 8.22
CA ASN A 195 4.21 -18.10 6.93
C ASN A 195 4.26 -17.10 5.77
N LEU A 196 3.43 -16.05 5.81
CA LEU A 196 3.49 -14.97 4.83
C LEU A 196 4.84 -14.23 4.89
N LEU A 197 5.29 -13.84 6.09
CA LEU A 197 6.55 -13.09 6.27
C LEU A 197 7.76 -13.89 5.82
N ILE A 198 7.80 -15.19 6.13
CA ILE A 198 8.83 -16.11 5.63
C ILE A 198 8.81 -16.13 4.09
N TYR A 199 7.62 -16.29 3.49
CA TYR A 199 7.49 -16.30 2.03
C TYR A 199 7.96 -14.98 1.39
N LEU A 200 7.60 -13.84 1.94
CA LEU A 200 8.02 -12.52 1.42
C LEU A 200 9.53 -12.36 1.54
N ARG A 201 10.13 -12.68 2.70
CA ARG A 201 11.57 -12.65 2.92
C ARG A 201 12.31 -13.52 1.90
N ASP A 202 11.88 -14.75 1.69
CA ASP A 202 12.53 -15.71 0.79
C ASP A 202 12.40 -15.29 -0.68
N ASN A 203 11.48 -14.38 -0.98
CA ASN A 203 11.29 -13.79 -2.30
C ASN A 203 11.81 -12.35 -2.42
N GLY A 204 12.43 -11.79 -1.38
CA GLY A 204 13.01 -10.45 -1.38
C GLY A 204 11.97 -9.32 -1.52
N VAL A 205 10.75 -9.54 -1.06
CA VAL A 205 9.68 -8.53 -1.05
C VAL A 205 9.54 -7.95 0.36
N PRO A 206 9.91 -6.70 0.61
CA PRO A 206 9.68 -6.04 1.88
C PRO A 206 8.19 -5.83 2.14
N GLY A 207 7.84 -5.55 3.41
CA GLY A 207 6.46 -5.27 3.76
C GLY A 207 6.34 -4.28 4.92
N THR A 208 5.16 -3.65 5.02
CA THR A 208 4.77 -2.77 6.11
C THR A 208 3.48 -3.25 6.74
N TYR A 209 3.46 -3.32 8.06
CA TYR A 209 2.30 -3.84 8.80
C TYR A 209 1.23 -2.76 8.99
N TRP A 210 -0.02 -3.10 8.76
CA TRP A 210 -1.18 -2.27 9.06
C TRP A 210 -1.83 -2.73 10.37
N SER A 211 -1.69 -2.03 11.50
CA SER A 211 -1.07 -0.72 11.58
C SER A 211 -0.53 -0.44 12.99
N ALA A 212 0.16 0.65 13.12
CA ALA A 212 0.58 1.16 14.43
C ALA A 212 0.33 2.68 14.50
N GLY A 213 0.05 3.19 15.71
CA GLY A 213 -0.09 4.62 15.93
C GLY A 213 -0.97 4.95 17.15
N PRO A 214 -0.84 6.17 17.70
CA PRO A 214 -1.47 6.51 18.98
C PRO A 214 -2.99 6.74 18.89
N ARG A 215 -3.57 6.70 17.69
CA ARG A 215 -5.01 7.00 17.49
C ARG A 215 -5.85 5.79 17.10
N TRP A 216 -5.25 4.59 17.04
CA TRP A 216 -5.97 3.37 16.65
C TRP A 216 -6.86 2.80 17.76
N GLY A 217 -6.62 3.15 19.04
CA GLY A 217 -7.43 2.64 20.17
C GLY A 217 -7.42 1.11 20.23
N ASP A 218 -8.63 0.53 20.25
CA ASP A 218 -8.84 -0.92 20.32
C ASP A 218 -8.95 -1.59 18.95
N TYR A 219 -8.38 -0.99 17.91
CA TYR A 219 -8.37 -1.58 16.57
C TYR A 219 -7.64 -2.93 16.58
N LYS A 220 -8.30 -3.97 16.06
CA LYS A 220 -7.86 -5.38 16.15
C LYS A 220 -6.46 -5.64 15.58
N LEU A 221 -6.09 -4.90 14.55
CA LEU A 221 -4.81 -5.08 13.87
C LEU A 221 -3.72 -4.17 14.44
N ALA A 222 -4.06 -3.28 15.37
CA ALA A 222 -3.10 -2.33 15.89
C ALA A 222 -1.99 -3.00 16.72
N VAL A 223 -0.74 -2.71 16.39
CA VAL A 223 0.44 -3.29 17.06
C VAL A 223 1.17 -2.32 17.98
N GLN A 224 0.66 -1.08 18.17
CA GLN A 224 1.23 -0.25 19.22
C GLN A 224 1.13 -0.94 20.58
N PRO A 225 2.18 -0.88 21.40
CA PRO A 225 2.16 -1.55 22.68
C PRO A 225 0.99 -1.07 23.56
N SER A 226 0.37 -2.00 24.27
CA SER A 226 -0.69 -1.75 25.25
C SER A 226 -0.14 -1.29 26.60
N ASN A 227 -1.01 -1.04 27.59
CA ASN A 227 -0.66 -0.67 28.95
C ASN A 227 0.37 0.50 29.02
N ASN A 228 0.01 1.64 28.43
CA ASN A 228 0.90 2.81 28.32
C ASN A 228 2.24 2.51 27.66
N TYR A 229 2.22 1.77 26.55
CA TYR A 229 3.39 1.38 25.76
C TYR A 229 4.41 0.47 26.47
N THR A 230 3.95 -0.34 27.46
CA THR A 230 4.83 -1.25 28.22
C THR A 230 4.67 -2.72 27.88
N VAL A 231 3.63 -3.09 27.13
CA VAL A 231 3.34 -4.48 26.76
C VAL A 231 3.17 -4.59 25.27
N ASP A 232 4.05 -5.35 24.62
CA ASP A 232 3.95 -5.60 23.18
C ASP A 232 2.69 -6.41 22.83
N ARG A 233 2.16 -6.17 21.65
CA ARG A 233 1.03 -6.95 21.11
C ARG A 233 1.55 -8.29 20.58
N PRO A 234 0.74 -9.37 20.64
CA PRO A 234 1.15 -10.71 20.17
C PRO A 234 1.71 -10.73 18.74
N GLN A 235 1.19 -9.90 17.85
CA GLN A 235 1.65 -9.79 16.45
C GLN A 235 3.14 -9.38 16.34
N MET A 236 3.71 -8.78 17.37
CA MET A 236 5.13 -8.39 17.40
C MET A 236 6.09 -9.55 17.72
N SER A 237 5.56 -10.76 17.99
CA SER A 237 6.37 -11.96 18.23
C SER A 237 6.70 -12.75 16.96
N VAL A 238 6.16 -12.32 15.83
CA VAL A 238 6.29 -12.99 14.52
C VAL A 238 7.30 -12.29 13.61
#